data_6c1379542f717961dd6427526aa2c4d3
#
_entry.id   6c1379542f717961dd6427526aa2c4d3
#
_cell.length_a   1.000
_cell.length_b   1.000
_cell.length_c   1.000
_cell.angle_alpha   90.00
_cell.angle_beta   90.00
_cell.angle_gamma   90.00
#
_symmetry.space_group_name_H-M   'P 1'
#
loop_
_entity.id
_entity.type
_entity.pdbx_description
1 polymer ?
#
loop_
_entity_poly.entity_id
_entity_poly.type
_entity_poly.pdbx_seq_one_letter_code
_entity_poly.pdbx_strand_id
1 'polypeptide(L)'
;MTNSDDLKQLAPTGTLRGGVVAAPAASAFFCIKDAAGAVHGVTVDLLRAFAARLRLPLDLQVFSNSGQVTDAVAGATCDLAFMPRDAEREKKVDFGPAYTIIDSTYLVPAGSAIRTIDEVNRPGTRIVAIANTTTMRSARRTAPLAGVEEVAGVDLMTEMARTGQGDAFALSADSFAGLLPKLPGARVLPGHFQQTGISVAVPKGRPAALKLASALLQEAKKNGSVRRALDAAGFKDAAVAP
;
A
#
# COMPACT_ATOMS: atom_id res chain seq x y z
N MET A 1 -11.13 -9.32 -27.01
CA MET A 1 -12.51 -8.95 -26.62
C MET A 1 -12.71 -9.40 -25.18
N THR A 2 -13.19 -8.53 -24.29
CA THR A 2 -13.53 -8.90 -22.89
C THR A 2 -14.75 -9.80 -22.93
N ASN A 3 -14.67 -11.02 -22.36
CA ASN A 3 -15.80 -11.93 -22.30
C ASN A 3 -16.86 -11.37 -21.32
N SER A 4 -18.15 -11.48 -21.67
CA SER A 4 -19.25 -11.02 -20.82
C SER A 4 -19.21 -11.66 -19.41
N ASP A 5 -18.80 -12.92 -19.30
CA ASP A 5 -18.71 -13.63 -18.02
C ASP A 5 -17.54 -13.14 -17.17
N ASP A 6 -16.39 -12.81 -17.78
CA ASP A 6 -15.26 -12.21 -17.08
C ASP A 6 -15.65 -10.86 -16.47
N LEU A 7 -16.43 -10.07 -17.23
CA LEU A 7 -16.90 -8.76 -16.78
C LEU A 7 -17.91 -8.87 -15.64
N LYS A 8 -18.85 -9.83 -15.71
CA LYS A 8 -19.83 -10.09 -14.64
C LYS A 8 -19.16 -10.54 -13.34
N GLN A 9 -18.07 -11.30 -13.41
CA GLN A 9 -17.32 -11.67 -12.20
C GLN A 9 -16.55 -10.49 -11.61
N LEU A 10 -15.98 -9.62 -12.45
CA LEU A 10 -15.21 -8.46 -11.98
C LEU A 10 -16.13 -7.33 -11.47
N ALA A 11 -17.24 -7.05 -12.14
CA ALA A 11 -18.16 -5.96 -11.80
C ALA A 11 -19.61 -6.47 -11.83
N PRO A 12 -20.03 -7.26 -10.83
CA PRO A 12 -21.34 -7.94 -10.84
C PRO A 12 -22.53 -6.98 -10.78
N THR A 13 -22.32 -5.74 -10.33
CA THR A 13 -23.36 -4.71 -10.24
C THR A 13 -23.46 -3.83 -11.50
N GLY A 14 -22.60 -4.05 -12.50
CA GLY A 14 -22.46 -3.15 -13.66
C GLY A 14 -21.65 -1.88 -13.37
N THR A 15 -21.17 -1.70 -12.13
CA THR A 15 -20.25 -0.62 -11.69
C THR A 15 -18.99 -1.26 -11.14
N LEU A 16 -17.82 -0.77 -11.51
CA LEU A 16 -16.56 -1.19 -10.91
C LEU A 16 -16.39 -0.52 -9.53
N ARG A 17 -16.52 -1.29 -8.45
CA ARG A 17 -16.28 -0.78 -7.08
C ARG A 17 -14.81 -0.94 -6.73
N GLY A 18 -14.09 0.17 -6.76
CA GLY A 18 -12.64 0.21 -6.55
C GLY A 18 -12.27 0.67 -5.15
N GLY A 19 -11.49 -0.13 -4.40
CA GLY A 19 -10.97 0.23 -3.08
C GLY A 19 -9.64 0.96 -3.16
N VAL A 20 -9.52 2.11 -2.49
CA VAL A 20 -8.27 2.87 -2.36
C VAL A 20 -7.98 3.22 -0.91
N VAL A 21 -6.70 3.32 -0.57
CA VAL A 21 -6.24 3.68 0.78
C VAL A 21 -5.74 5.11 0.77
N ALA A 22 -6.42 6.00 1.48
CA ALA A 22 -5.95 7.34 1.76
C ALA A 22 -5.38 7.38 3.18
N ALA A 23 -4.08 7.16 3.32
CA ALA A 23 -3.41 7.31 4.60
C ALA A 23 -3.12 8.79 4.88
N PRO A 24 -3.20 9.24 6.15
CA PRO A 24 -2.91 10.64 6.52
C PRO A 24 -1.49 11.10 6.20
N ALA A 25 -0.49 10.22 6.24
CA ALA A 25 0.87 10.46 5.74
C ALA A 25 0.99 9.92 4.31
N ALA A 26 0.07 10.34 3.51
CA ALA A 26 -0.29 9.82 2.22
C ALA A 26 0.91 9.54 1.33
N SER A 27 1.09 8.29 1.04
CA SER A 27 1.86 7.87 -0.13
C SER A 27 0.96 7.96 -1.36
N ALA A 28 1.34 8.79 -2.31
CA ALA A 28 0.67 8.86 -3.61
C ALA A 28 0.86 7.58 -4.45
N PHE A 29 1.63 6.60 -3.99
CA PHE A 29 1.58 5.23 -4.52
C PHE A 29 0.17 4.64 -4.38
N PHE A 30 -0.55 5.04 -3.34
CA PHE A 30 -1.93 4.62 -3.11
C PHE A 30 -2.90 5.74 -3.48
N CYS A 31 -3.34 6.51 -2.49
CA CYS A 31 -4.31 7.56 -2.64
C CYS A 31 -4.02 8.70 -1.67
N ILE A 32 -4.09 9.94 -2.15
CA ILE A 32 -4.09 11.14 -1.32
C ILE A 32 -5.40 11.90 -1.54
N LYS A 33 -5.83 12.67 -0.53
CA LYS A 33 -6.91 13.64 -0.65
C LYS A 33 -6.33 15.03 -0.69
N ASP A 34 -6.79 15.85 -1.63
CA ASP A 34 -6.48 17.28 -1.64
C ASP A 34 -7.35 18.06 -0.64
N ALA A 35 -7.13 19.37 -0.55
CA ALA A 35 -7.89 20.26 0.34
C ALA A 35 -9.39 20.32 -0.02
N ALA A 36 -9.77 20.02 -1.25
CA ALA A 36 -11.16 19.95 -1.71
C ALA A 36 -11.79 18.57 -1.48
N GLY A 37 -11.02 17.60 -0.95
CA GLY A 37 -11.45 16.21 -0.72
C GLY A 37 -11.39 15.32 -1.96
N ALA A 38 -10.90 15.83 -3.10
CA ALA A 38 -10.71 15.01 -4.29
C ALA A 38 -9.55 14.04 -4.10
N VAL A 39 -9.70 12.83 -4.64
CA VAL A 39 -8.73 11.75 -4.50
C VAL A 39 -7.87 11.59 -5.75
N HIS A 40 -6.56 11.43 -5.56
CA HIS A 40 -5.58 11.15 -6.59
C HIS A 40 -4.48 10.23 -6.09
N GLY A 41 -3.68 9.72 -7.00
CA GLY A 41 -2.60 8.79 -6.75
C GLY A 41 -2.63 7.61 -7.72
N VAL A 42 -1.56 6.81 -7.70
CA VAL A 42 -1.37 5.75 -8.70
C VAL A 42 -2.53 4.77 -8.73
N THR A 43 -3.02 4.32 -7.57
CA THR A 43 -4.12 3.35 -7.53
C THR A 43 -5.43 3.93 -8.03
N VAL A 44 -5.68 5.23 -7.79
CA VAL A 44 -6.85 5.95 -8.30
C VAL A 44 -6.82 6.02 -9.83
N ASP A 45 -5.66 6.39 -10.39
CA ASP A 45 -5.49 6.52 -11.84
C ASP A 45 -5.59 5.18 -12.56
N LEU A 46 -5.04 4.11 -11.96
CA LEU A 46 -5.18 2.75 -12.49
C LEU A 46 -6.64 2.28 -12.46
N LEU A 47 -7.38 2.53 -11.38
CA LEU A 47 -8.81 2.18 -11.31
C LEU A 47 -9.64 2.96 -12.32
N ARG A 48 -9.38 4.26 -12.50
CA ARG A 48 -10.01 5.08 -13.54
C ARG A 48 -9.71 4.55 -14.95
N ALA A 49 -8.44 4.19 -15.22
CA ALA A 49 -8.04 3.61 -16.49
C ALA A 49 -8.73 2.27 -16.77
N PHE A 50 -8.87 1.42 -15.75
CA PHE A 50 -9.54 0.12 -15.87
C PHE A 50 -11.05 0.29 -16.12
N ALA A 51 -11.72 1.17 -15.37
CA ALA A 51 -13.14 1.45 -15.57
C ALA A 51 -13.41 2.01 -16.98
N ALA A 52 -12.59 2.97 -17.43
CA ALA A 52 -12.68 3.53 -18.77
C ALA A 52 -12.47 2.47 -19.86
N ARG A 53 -11.45 1.59 -19.68
CA ARG A 53 -11.14 0.50 -20.63
C ARG A 53 -12.27 -0.50 -20.74
N LEU A 54 -12.99 -0.76 -19.62
CA LEU A 54 -14.14 -1.65 -19.54
C LEU A 54 -15.46 -0.97 -19.91
N ARG A 55 -15.48 0.38 -20.08
CA ARG A 55 -16.68 1.20 -20.28
C ARG A 55 -17.69 1.03 -19.14
N LEU A 56 -17.20 0.96 -17.89
CA LEU A 56 -18.01 0.85 -16.69
C LEU A 56 -17.98 2.16 -15.91
N PRO A 57 -19.05 2.51 -15.19
CA PRO A 57 -19.01 3.47 -14.09
C PRO A 57 -18.00 3.01 -13.04
N LEU A 58 -17.36 3.95 -12.34
CA LEU A 58 -16.43 3.69 -11.25
C LEU A 58 -16.99 4.26 -9.95
N ASP A 59 -17.10 3.42 -8.92
CA ASP A 59 -17.34 3.79 -7.53
C ASP A 59 -16.04 3.62 -6.74
N LEU A 60 -15.44 4.76 -6.33
CA LEU A 60 -14.21 4.76 -5.53
C LEU A 60 -14.54 4.80 -4.04
N GLN A 61 -14.21 3.73 -3.34
CA GLN A 61 -14.37 3.59 -1.89
C GLN A 61 -13.03 3.86 -1.21
N VAL A 62 -12.99 4.84 -0.31
CA VAL A 62 -11.78 5.32 0.35
C VAL A 62 -11.67 4.78 1.76
N PHE A 63 -10.57 4.10 2.07
CA PHE A 63 -10.30 3.48 3.37
C PHE A 63 -9.11 4.15 4.06
N SER A 64 -9.08 4.09 5.40
CA SER A 64 -8.04 4.70 6.22
C SER A 64 -6.78 3.84 6.37
N ASN A 65 -6.85 2.55 6.05
CA ASN A 65 -5.70 1.64 6.05
C ASN A 65 -5.92 0.44 5.11
N SER A 66 -4.83 -0.25 4.79
CA SER A 66 -4.86 -1.39 3.88
C SER A 66 -5.49 -2.68 4.46
N GLY A 67 -5.69 -2.77 5.76
CA GLY A 67 -6.47 -3.85 6.38
C GLY A 67 -7.96 -3.72 6.02
N GLN A 68 -8.52 -2.52 6.18
CA GLN A 68 -9.93 -2.25 5.84
C GLN A 68 -10.24 -2.52 4.36
N VAL A 69 -9.38 -2.08 3.43
CA VAL A 69 -9.59 -2.37 2.01
C VAL A 69 -9.47 -3.87 1.71
N THR A 70 -8.59 -4.60 2.44
CA THR A 70 -8.52 -6.06 2.33
C THR A 70 -9.84 -6.71 2.74
N ASP A 71 -10.42 -6.29 3.87
CA ASP A 71 -11.69 -6.80 4.37
C ASP A 71 -12.88 -6.44 3.44
N ALA A 72 -12.87 -5.25 2.84
CA ALA A 72 -13.87 -4.84 1.86
C ALA A 72 -13.82 -5.69 0.57
N VAL A 73 -12.62 -6.01 0.08
CA VAL A 73 -12.46 -6.94 -1.07
C VAL A 73 -12.87 -8.35 -0.67
N ALA A 74 -12.44 -8.85 0.50
CA ALA A 74 -12.83 -10.18 0.99
C ALA A 74 -14.33 -10.33 1.16
N GLY A 75 -15.02 -9.31 1.66
CA GLY A 75 -16.48 -9.25 1.80
C GLY A 75 -17.22 -8.90 0.51
N ALA A 76 -16.53 -8.76 -0.62
CA ALA A 76 -17.07 -8.40 -1.93
C ALA A 76 -17.90 -7.09 -1.94
N THR A 77 -17.61 -6.16 -1.02
CA THR A 77 -18.11 -4.78 -1.08
C THR A 77 -17.28 -3.92 -2.03
N CYS A 78 -15.99 -4.26 -2.22
CA CYS A 78 -15.15 -3.83 -3.33
C CYS A 78 -14.91 -4.99 -4.30
N ASP A 79 -14.85 -4.67 -5.58
CA ASP A 79 -14.59 -5.64 -6.66
C ASP A 79 -13.11 -5.77 -6.97
N LEU A 80 -12.36 -4.67 -6.80
CA LEU A 80 -10.95 -4.58 -7.13
C LEU A 80 -10.25 -3.55 -6.25
N ALA A 81 -9.03 -3.87 -5.81
CA ALA A 81 -8.15 -2.92 -5.15
C ALA A 81 -6.69 -3.21 -5.48
N PHE A 82 -5.81 -2.25 -5.17
CA PHE A 82 -4.36 -2.46 -5.17
C PHE A 82 -3.84 -2.37 -3.75
N MET A 83 -3.13 -3.41 -3.32
CA MET A 83 -2.63 -3.46 -1.94
C MET A 83 -1.33 -4.25 -1.83
N PRO A 84 -0.54 -4.04 -0.76
CA PRO A 84 0.64 -4.85 -0.48
C PRO A 84 0.26 -6.32 -0.35
N ARG A 85 0.94 -7.20 -1.10
CA ARG A 85 0.72 -8.64 -1.05
C ARG A 85 1.48 -9.26 0.13
N ASP A 86 0.81 -10.07 0.93
CA ASP A 86 1.41 -10.92 1.97
C ASP A 86 0.56 -12.17 2.24
N ALA A 87 1.14 -13.14 2.94
CA ALA A 87 0.52 -14.44 3.20
C ALA A 87 -0.81 -14.37 3.97
N GLU A 88 -0.98 -13.38 4.87
CA GLU A 88 -2.25 -13.24 5.61
C GLU A 88 -3.36 -12.72 4.71
N ARG A 89 -3.05 -11.79 3.81
CA ARG A 89 -4.03 -11.29 2.84
C ARG A 89 -4.36 -12.31 1.77
N GLU A 90 -3.40 -13.15 1.36
CA GLU A 90 -3.65 -14.27 0.43
C GLU A 90 -4.68 -15.28 0.95
N LYS A 91 -4.86 -15.37 2.26
CA LYS A 91 -5.93 -16.18 2.85
C LYS A 91 -7.32 -15.59 2.58
N LYS A 92 -7.43 -14.27 2.39
CA LYS A 92 -8.69 -13.53 2.30
C LYS A 92 -9.08 -13.13 0.87
N VAL A 93 -8.11 -12.82 0.02
CA VAL A 93 -8.30 -12.29 -1.34
C VAL A 93 -7.38 -13.01 -2.33
N ASP A 94 -7.72 -12.94 -3.62
CA ASP A 94 -6.88 -13.45 -4.69
C ASP A 94 -6.08 -12.32 -5.31
N PHE A 95 -4.75 -12.53 -5.45
CA PHE A 95 -3.81 -11.55 -5.98
C PHE A 95 -3.38 -11.85 -7.41
N GLY A 96 -3.38 -10.82 -8.24
CA GLY A 96 -2.72 -10.79 -9.54
C GLY A 96 -1.33 -10.15 -9.46
N PRO A 97 -0.77 -9.70 -10.60
CA PRO A 97 0.54 -9.08 -10.64
C PRO A 97 0.60 -7.76 -9.86
N ALA A 98 1.82 -7.35 -9.49
CA ALA A 98 2.08 -6.04 -8.90
C ALA A 98 2.25 -4.98 -9.99
N TYR A 99 1.92 -3.71 -9.71
CA TYR A 99 2.27 -2.61 -10.60
C TYR A 99 3.61 -1.97 -10.24
N THR A 100 4.01 -2.04 -8.99
CA THR A 100 5.30 -1.58 -8.47
C THR A 100 5.72 -2.40 -7.25
N ILE A 101 6.95 -2.23 -6.82
CA ILE A 101 7.49 -2.79 -5.57
C ILE A 101 7.88 -1.63 -4.68
N ILE A 102 7.49 -1.68 -3.42
CA ILE A 102 7.86 -0.68 -2.40
C ILE A 102 8.75 -1.30 -1.34
N ASP A 103 9.69 -0.50 -0.85
CA ASP A 103 10.57 -0.83 0.24
C ASP A 103 9.92 -0.47 1.58
N SER A 104 10.07 -1.34 2.59
CA SER A 104 9.78 -1.01 3.99
C SER A 104 11.08 -0.88 4.75
N THR A 105 11.22 0.22 5.49
CA THR A 105 12.41 0.53 6.29
C THR A 105 12.02 1.13 7.64
N TYR A 106 13.00 1.60 8.40
CA TYR A 106 12.78 2.22 9.69
C TYR A 106 13.19 3.69 9.67
N LEU A 107 12.40 4.53 10.31
CA LEU A 107 12.82 5.84 10.79
C LEU A 107 13.25 5.68 12.25
N VAL A 108 14.34 6.33 12.63
CA VAL A 108 14.82 6.40 14.01
C VAL A 108 14.84 7.85 14.49
N PRO A 109 14.54 8.11 15.78
CA PRO A 109 14.50 9.46 16.34
C PRO A 109 15.85 10.16 16.30
N ALA A 110 15.84 11.48 16.54
CA ALA A 110 17.05 12.26 16.78
C ALA A 110 17.88 11.65 17.90
N GLY A 111 19.20 11.62 17.72
CA GLY A 111 20.13 11.08 18.72
C GLY A 111 20.18 9.55 18.82
N SER A 112 19.34 8.81 18.10
CA SER A 112 19.38 7.33 18.09
C SER A 112 20.77 6.80 17.74
N ALA A 113 21.25 5.79 18.48
CA ALA A 113 22.49 5.08 18.19
C ALA A 113 22.34 4.06 17.05
N ILE A 114 21.11 3.65 16.71
CA ILE A 114 20.83 2.67 15.64
C ILE A 114 21.22 3.29 14.29
N ARG A 115 22.05 2.63 13.51
CA ARG A 115 22.56 3.11 12.21
C ARG A 115 22.13 2.25 11.03
N THR A 116 21.85 0.97 11.26
CA THR A 116 21.53 -0.02 10.23
C THR A 116 20.23 -0.75 10.53
N ILE A 117 19.66 -1.37 9.54
CA ILE A 117 18.45 -2.23 9.66
C ILE A 117 18.68 -3.35 10.67
N ASP A 118 19.86 -4.01 10.61
CA ASP A 118 20.18 -5.15 11.47
C ASP A 118 20.28 -4.76 12.94
N GLU A 119 20.69 -3.54 13.23
CA GLU A 119 20.77 -3.03 14.60
C GLU A 119 19.43 -2.82 15.27
N VAL A 120 18.33 -2.78 14.51
CA VAL A 120 16.96 -2.73 15.06
C VAL A 120 16.59 -4.05 15.74
N ASN A 121 17.11 -5.19 15.25
CA ASN A 121 16.80 -6.52 15.79
C ASN A 121 17.63 -6.83 17.06
N ARG A 122 17.37 -6.11 18.15
CA ARG A 122 18.03 -6.32 19.45
C ARG A 122 17.01 -6.42 20.58
N PRO A 123 17.28 -7.21 21.63
CA PRO A 123 16.46 -7.22 22.84
C PRO A 123 16.34 -5.78 23.42
N GLY A 124 15.11 -5.44 23.78
CA GLY A 124 14.80 -4.11 24.33
C GLY A 124 14.54 -3.02 23.31
N THR A 125 14.81 -3.23 22.02
CA THR A 125 14.38 -2.29 20.96
C THR A 125 12.86 -2.29 20.83
N ARG A 126 12.26 -1.11 20.81
CA ARG A 126 10.82 -0.90 20.63
C ARG A 126 10.56 -0.41 19.21
N ILE A 127 10.00 -1.28 18.38
CA ILE A 127 9.54 -0.94 17.03
C ILE A 127 8.09 -0.50 17.12
N VAL A 128 7.74 0.66 16.56
CA VAL A 128 6.35 1.11 16.41
C VAL A 128 5.91 0.90 14.97
N ALA A 129 4.75 0.27 14.77
CA ALA A 129 4.21 -0.01 13.43
C ALA A 129 2.69 0.14 13.40
N ILE A 130 2.12 0.48 12.25
CA ILE A 130 0.68 0.63 12.10
C ILE A 130 0.03 -0.76 12.05
N ALA A 131 -0.99 -0.96 12.88
CA ALA A 131 -1.73 -2.22 12.98
C ALA A 131 -2.32 -2.66 11.63
N ASN A 132 -2.41 -3.98 11.44
CA ASN A 132 -2.99 -4.62 10.25
C ASN A 132 -2.28 -4.28 8.92
N THR A 133 -1.01 -3.83 8.98
CA THR A 133 -0.20 -3.57 7.77
C THR A 133 0.77 -4.71 7.47
N THR A 134 1.13 -4.85 6.20
CA THR A 134 2.19 -5.77 5.75
C THR A 134 3.53 -5.40 6.38
N THR A 135 3.82 -4.11 6.50
CA THR A 135 5.04 -3.59 7.12
C THR A 135 5.18 -4.05 8.57
N MET A 136 4.10 -3.95 9.38
CA MET A 136 4.09 -4.42 10.77
C MET A 136 4.39 -5.92 10.87
N ARG A 137 3.70 -6.74 10.06
CA ARG A 137 3.95 -8.19 10.03
C ARG A 137 5.37 -8.54 9.60
N SER A 138 5.91 -7.78 8.62
CA SER A 138 7.29 -7.95 8.18
C SER A 138 8.30 -7.55 9.25
N ALA A 139 8.08 -6.43 9.96
CA ALA A 139 8.94 -6.01 11.06
C ALA A 139 9.02 -7.08 12.15
N ARG A 140 7.89 -7.69 12.55
CA ARG A 140 7.89 -8.82 13.50
C ARG A 140 8.68 -10.02 13.02
N ARG A 141 8.59 -10.33 11.72
CA ARG A 141 9.30 -11.48 11.13
C ARG A 141 10.80 -11.23 11.01
N THR A 142 11.21 -10.02 10.63
CA THR A 142 12.61 -9.70 10.33
C THR A 142 13.39 -9.20 11.54
N ALA A 143 12.70 -8.73 12.59
CA ALA A 143 13.30 -8.30 13.86
C ALA A 143 12.68 -9.03 15.06
N PRO A 144 12.82 -10.37 15.15
CA PRO A 144 12.15 -11.17 16.17
C PRO A 144 12.65 -10.95 17.61
N LEU A 145 13.81 -10.31 17.80
CA LEU A 145 14.34 -9.97 19.13
C LEU A 145 13.81 -8.63 19.65
N ALA A 146 13.29 -7.77 18.76
CA ALA A 146 12.70 -6.49 19.11
C ALA A 146 11.22 -6.63 19.49
N GLY A 147 10.72 -5.76 20.36
CA GLY A 147 9.29 -5.62 20.62
C GLY A 147 8.63 -4.80 19.51
N VAL A 148 7.46 -5.25 19.01
CA VAL A 148 6.67 -4.48 18.03
C VAL A 148 5.38 -4.02 18.68
N GLU A 149 5.27 -2.71 18.89
CA GLU A 149 4.08 -2.01 19.37
C GLU A 149 3.21 -1.58 18.18
N GLU A 150 1.93 -1.90 18.24
CA GLU A 150 0.98 -1.57 17.19
C GLU A 150 0.22 -0.29 17.52
N VAL A 151 0.12 0.61 16.55
CA VAL A 151 -0.63 1.86 16.65
C VAL A 151 -1.73 1.93 15.59
N ALA A 152 -2.77 2.68 15.88
CA ALA A 152 -3.94 2.78 15.00
C ALA A 152 -3.64 3.51 13.68
N GLY A 153 -2.65 4.41 13.66
CA GLY A 153 -2.35 5.20 12.46
C GLY A 153 -1.08 6.03 12.59
N VAL A 154 -0.78 6.73 11.52
CA VAL A 154 0.46 7.49 11.35
C VAL A 154 0.55 8.70 12.28
N ASP A 155 -0.58 9.32 12.66
CA ASP A 155 -0.56 10.50 13.54
C ASP A 155 -0.04 10.12 14.94
N LEU A 156 -0.56 9.02 15.51
CA LEU A 156 -0.07 8.50 16.78
C LEU A 156 1.39 8.06 16.67
N MET A 157 1.76 7.37 15.59
CA MET A 157 3.15 7.00 15.33
C MET A 157 4.07 8.22 15.29
N THR A 158 3.65 9.30 14.63
CA THR A 158 4.45 10.54 14.52
C THR A 158 4.60 11.20 15.89
N GLU A 159 3.55 11.22 16.70
CA GLU A 159 3.61 11.76 18.07
C GLU A 159 4.54 10.93 18.95
N MET A 160 4.48 9.61 18.86
CA MET A 160 5.41 8.72 19.57
C MET A 160 6.86 8.93 19.15
N ALA A 161 7.11 9.17 17.85
CA ALA A 161 8.45 9.49 17.34
C ALA A 161 8.95 10.83 17.89
N ARG A 162 8.09 11.84 17.98
CA ARG A 162 8.42 13.16 18.50
C ARG A 162 8.72 13.14 20.01
N THR A 163 8.05 12.27 20.76
CA THR A 163 8.14 12.18 22.23
C THR A 163 9.09 11.08 22.71
N GLY A 164 9.79 10.39 21.79
CA GLY A 164 10.76 9.33 22.15
C GLY A 164 10.11 8.03 22.67
N GLN A 165 8.85 7.81 22.33
CA GLN A 165 8.10 6.61 22.74
C GLN A 165 8.27 5.45 21.75
N GLY A 166 9.49 5.26 21.24
CA GLY A 166 9.87 4.19 20.32
C GLY A 166 11.31 4.39 19.88
N ASP A 167 11.98 3.32 19.53
CA ASP A 167 13.37 3.33 19.11
C ASP A 167 13.51 3.25 17.57
N ALA A 168 12.52 2.64 16.89
CA ALA A 168 12.40 2.54 15.44
C ALA A 168 10.93 2.56 15.01
N PHE A 169 10.63 3.22 13.89
CA PHE A 169 9.28 3.39 13.36
C PHE A 169 9.21 2.79 11.96
N ALA A 170 8.40 1.75 11.78
CA ALA A 170 8.34 0.94 10.57
C ALA A 170 7.24 1.44 9.61
N LEU A 171 7.63 1.93 8.43
CA LEU A 171 6.73 2.30 7.33
C LEU A 171 7.34 1.94 5.96
N SER A 172 6.59 2.15 4.90
CA SER A 172 7.16 2.20 3.55
C SER A 172 8.06 3.43 3.41
N ALA A 173 9.17 3.28 2.70
CA ALA A 173 10.22 4.31 2.60
C ALA A 173 9.70 5.66 2.09
N ASP A 174 8.78 5.63 1.13
CA ASP A 174 8.13 6.81 0.54
C ASP A 174 7.28 7.61 1.55
N SER A 175 6.66 6.90 2.52
CA SER A 175 5.83 7.55 3.55
C SER A 175 6.63 8.48 4.47
N PHE A 176 7.93 8.21 4.64
CA PHE A 176 8.78 9.04 5.51
C PHE A 176 9.05 10.44 4.95
N ALA A 177 8.98 10.65 3.63
CA ALA A 177 9.18 11.97 3.05
C ALA A 177 8.21 13.02 3.60
N GLY A 178 6.96 12.62 3.86
CA GLY A 178 5.95 13.49 4.48
C GLY A 178 6.08 13.66 6.00
N LEU A 179 6.85 12.78 6.67
CA LEU A 179 7.02 12.80 8.13
C LEU A 179 8.29 13.52 8.58
N LEU A 180 9.37 13.41 7.83
CA LEU A 180 10.68 14.00 8.19
C LEU A 180 10.61 15.49 8.54
N PRO A 181 9.85 16.36 7.83
CA PRO A 181 9.72 17.76 8.19
C PRO A 181 9.10 17.99 9.58
N LYS A 182 8.33 17.02 10.09
CA LYS A 182 7.67 17.08 11.42
C LYS A 182 8.53 16.51 12.54
N LEU A 183 9.66 15.88 12.20
CA LEU A 183 10.53 15.13 13.11
C LEU A 183 12.01 15.59 12.99
N PRO A 184 12.35 16.80 13.45
CA PRO A 184 13.70 17.35 13.33
C PRO A 184 14.75 16.42 13.91
N GLY A 185 15.82 16.13 13.13
CA GLY A 185 16.90 15.25 13.53
C GLY A 185 16.62 13.75 13.44
N ALA A 186 15.38 13.33 13.16
CA ALA A 186 15.09 11.96 12.82
C ALA A 186 15.70 11.61 11.44
N ARG A 187 15.99 10.34 11.23
CA ARG A 187 16.53 9.85 9.95
C ARG A 187 15.96 8.52 9.57
N VAL A 188 15.84 8.28 8.28
CA VAL A 188 15.49 6.98 7.71
C VAL A 188 16.75 6.14 7.61
N LEU A 189 16.70 4.89 8.04
CA LEU A 189 17.81 3.96 7.91
C LEU A 189 18.02 3.59 6.43
N PRO A 190 19.27 3.48 5.97
CA PRO A 190 19.57 3.05 4.61
C PRO A 190 19.17 1.57 4.41
N GLY A 191 18.73 1.25 3.18
CA GLY A 191 18.26 -0.08 2.83
C GLY A 191 16.80 -0.34 3.24
N HIS A 192 16.42 -1.61 3.25
CA HIS A 192 15.06 -2.05 3.57
C HIS A 192 15.10 -3.38 4.31
N PHE A 193 14.13 -3.63 5.18
CA PHE A 193 13.93 -4.96 5.79
C PHE A 193 12.92 -5.81 5.02
N GLN A 194 12.17 -5.20 4.09
CA GLN A 194 11.19 -5.88 3.26
C GLN A 194 10.96 -5.12 1.96
N GLN A 195 10.84 -5.88 0.87
CA GLN A 195 10.28 -5.42 -0.41
C GLN A 195 8.91 -6.04 -0.63
N THR A 196 7.94 -5.25 -1.03
CA THR A 196 6.56 -5.72 -1.17
C THR A 196 5.96 -5.23 -2.47
N GLY A 197 5.44 -6.16 -3.27
CA GLY A 197 4.68 -5.84 -4.48
C GLY A 197 3.32 -5.23 -4.12
N ILE A 198 2.97 -4.11 -4.75
CA ILE A 198 1.63 -3.56 -4.70
C ILE A 198 0.84 -4.18 -5.83
N SER A 199 0.05 -5.18 -5.48
CA SER A 199 -0.60 -6.08 -6.43
C SER A 199 -2.09 -5.77 -6.57
N VAL A 200 -2.63 -6.06 -7.75
CA VAL A 200 -4.08 -6.07 -7.93
C VAL A 200 -4.69 -7.22 -7.14
N ALA A 201 -5.82 -6.97 -6.47
CA ALA A 201 -6.53 -7.94 -5.66
C ALA A 201 -8.02 -7.93 -5.98
N VAL A 202 -8.64 -9.11 -5.98
CA VAL A 202 -10.07 -9.33 -6.20
C VAL A 202 -10.62 -10.27 -5.13
N PRO A 203 -11.96 -10.33 -4.92
CA PRO A 203 -12.56 -11.30 -4.00
C PRO A 203 -12.19 -12.73 -4.37
N LYS A 204 -11.98 -13.58 -3.34
CA LYS A 204 -11.69 -15.00 -3.56
C LYS A 204 -12.79 -15.73 -4.34
N GLY A 205 -12.35 -16.74 -5.09
CA GLY A 205 -13.26 -17.60 -5.84
C GLY A 205 -13.81 -16.96 -7.12
N ARG A 206 -13.22 -15.86 -7.60
CA ARG A 206 -13.57 -15.19 -8.86
C ARG A 206 -12.41 -15.27 -9.88
N PRO A 207 -12.10 -16.46 -10.43
CA PRO A 207 -10.94 -16.64 -11.29
C PRO A 207 -10.99 -15.81 -12.59
N ALA A 208 -12.19 -15.61 -13.14
CA ALA A 208 -12.37 -14.78 -14.33
C ALA A 208 -12.17 -13.30 -14.01
N ALA A 209 -12.57 -12.81 -12.82
CA ALA A 209 -12.27 -11.46 -12.35
C ALA A 209 -10.75 -11.27 -12.19
N LEU A 210 -10.06 -12.22 -11.56
CA LEU A 210 -8.61 -12.18 -11.40
C LEU A 210 -7.87 -12.16 -12.75
N LYS A 211 -8.29 -13.02 -13.67
CA LYS A 211 -7.73 -13.07 -15.03
C LYS A 211 -7.91 -11.75 -15.75
N LEU A 212 -9.11 -11.16 -15.71
CA LEU A 212 -9.40 -9.89 -16.37
C LEU A 212 -8.62 -8.73 -15.72
N ALA A 213 -8.62 -8.61 -14.38
CA ALA A 213 -7.88 -7.59 -13.67
C ALA A 213 -6.36 -7.68 -13.93
N SER A 214 -5.81 -8.90 -13.97
CA SER A 214 -4.41 -9.15 -14.32
C SER A 214 -4.10 -8.72 -15.76
N ALA A 215 -4.98 -9.04 -16.71
CA ALA A 215 -4.81 -8.64 -18.11
C ALA A 215 -4.85 -7.12 -18.28
N LEU A 216 -5.77 -6.42 -17.59
CA LEU A 216 -5.85 -4.95 -17.58
C LEU A 216 -4.56 -4.33 -17.03
N LEU A 217 -4.00 -4.89 -15.95
CA LEU A 217 -2.75 -4.38 -15.40
C LEU A 217 -1.56 -4.63 -16.36
N GLN A 218 -1.49 -5.79 -16.99
CA GLN A 218 -0.45 -6.05 -17.99
C GLN A 218 -0.58 -5.14 -19.21
N GLU A 219 -1.81 -4.86 -19.65
CA GLU A 219 -2.06 -3.87 -20.72
C GLU A 219 -1.59 -2.46 -20.26
N ALA A 220 -1.92 -2.05 -19.02
CA ALA A 220 -1.51 -0.77 -18.46
C ALA A 220 0.02 -0.62 -18.30
N LYS A 221 0.73 -1.71 -18.00
CA LYS A 221 2.20 -1.72 -18.01
C LYS A 221 2.74 -1.54 -19.43
N LYS A 222 2.26 -2.33 -20.39
CA LYS A 222 2.73 -2.33 -21.79
C LYS A 222 2.48 -0.99 -22.50
N ASN A 223 1.34 -0.36 -22.27
CA ASN A 223 0.97 0.91 -22.90
C ASN A 223 1.52 2.15 -22.16
N GLY A 224 2.29 1.94 -21.08
CA GLY A 224 2.92 2.97 -20.27
C GLY A 224 1.99 3.69 -19.29
N SER A 225 0.75 3.24 -19.09
CA SER A 225 -0.19 3.89 -18.16
C SER A 225 0.30 3.80 -16.71
N VAL A 226 0.90 2.67 -16.31
CA VAL A 226 1.52 2.54 -14.98
C VAL A 226 2.65 3.55 -14.81
N ARG A 227 3.54 3.69 -15.80
CA ARG A 227 4.66 4.65 -15.73
C ARG A 227 4.14 6.08 -15.62
N ARG A 228 3.16 6.47 -16.45
CA ARG A 228 2.55 7.81 -16.38
C ARG A 228 1.89 8.09 -15.04
N ALA A 229 1.19 7.11 -14.44
CA ALA A 229 0.58 7.27 -13.14
C ALA A 229 1.63 7.45 -12.02
N LEU A 230 2.75 6.70 -12.07
CA LEU A 230 3.88 6.87 -11.15
C LEU A 230 4.53 8.25 -11.32
N ASP A 231 4.77 8.69 -12.55
CA ASP A 231 5.37 10.00 -12.86
C ASP A 231 4.49 11.16 -12.38
N ALA A 232 3.19 11.08 -12.64
CA ALA A 232 2.21 12.07 -12.20
C ALA A 232 2.10 12.18 -10.68
N ALA A 233 2.32 11.04 -9.98
CA ALA A 233 2.35 10.98 -8.53
C ALA A 233 3.71 11.38 -7.92
N GLY A 234 4.72 11.74 -8.75
CA GLY A 234 6.05 12.18 -8.33
C GLY A 234 7.09 11.06 -8.19
N PHE A 235 6.75 9.82 -8.52
CA PHE A 235 7.63 8.64 -8.39
C PHE A 235 8.37 8.31 -9.70
N LYS A 236 9.15 9.26 -10.20
CA LYS A 236 9.88 9.12 -11.48
C LYS A 236 10.89 7.97 -11.48
N ASP A 237 11.50 7.72 -10.32
CA ASP A 237 12.54 6.67 -10.16
C ASP A 237 11.97 5.31 -9.73
N ALA A 238 10.67 5.24 -9.40
CA ALA A 238 10.05 3.98 -9.01
C ALA A 238 9.94 3.02 -10.20
N ALA A 239 10.38 1.78 -10.01
CA ALA A 239 10.29 0.78 -11.06
C ALA A 239 8.85 0.29 -11.26
N VAL A 240 8.43 0.14 -12.51
CA VAL A 240 7.26 -0.68 -12.85
C VAL A 240 7.64 -2.13 -12.58
N ALA A 241 6.83 -2.84 -11.79
CA ALA A 241 7.08 -4.26 -11.51
C ALA A 241 7.02 -5.09 -12.80
N PRO A 242 7.78 -6.18 -12.92
CA PRO A 242 7.79 -7.06 -14.10
C PRO A 242 6.43 -7.73 -14.36
#